data_b6999f1ab0bdc9d0eeb53833c96e88ea
#
_entry.id   b6999f1ab0bdc9d0eeb53833c96e88ea
#
_cell.length_a   1.000
_cell.length_b   1.000
_cell.length_c   1.000
_cell.angle_alpha   90.00
_cell.angle_beta   90.00
_cell.angle_gamma   90.00
#
_symmetry.space_group_name_H-M   'P 1'
#
loop_
_entity.id
_entity.type
_entity.pdbx_description
1 polymer ?
#
loop_
_entity_poly.entity_id
_entity_poly.type
_entity_poly.pdbx_seq_one_letter_code
_entity_poly.pdbx_strand_id
1 'polypeptide(L)'
;CRIMDDSAALATSTLFICWGAQAGLYHFYGVEKHGLDAKKFGIFSEDLLPAPTAISLEGILPQGFPMPHSRHTAIDEGLARQAPLHTLAQSEATGTAIMANADGSRVFITGHLEYAADTLDREYHRDLAKNLPITMPENYYIDNDPNKGINFAWNDSARRFYGYWLGLCRRGS
;
A
#
# COMPACT_ATOMS: atom_id res chain seq x y z
N CYS A 1 -13.93 11.92 -9.66
CA CYS A 1 -13.13 13.13 -9.32
C CYS A 1 -12.27 13.50 -10.53
N ARG A 2 -12.35 14.74 -11.02
CA ARG A 2 -11.73 15.17 -12.28
C ARG A 2 -10.25 14.78 -12.42
N ILE A 3 -9.44 14.95 -11.36
CA ILE A 3 -8.01 14.54 -11.37
C ILE A 3 -7.86 13.03 -11.63
N MET A 4 -8.69 12.20 -11.02
CA MET A 4 -8.65 10.74 -11.23
C MET A 4 -9.09 10.37 -12.65
N ASP A 5 -10.11 11.04 -13.19
CA ASP A 5 -10.59 10.80 -14.55
C ASP A 5 -9.55 11.25 -15.58
N ASP A 6 -8.95 12.43 -15.39
CA ASP A 6 -7.88 12.94 -16.24
C ASP A 6 -6.63 12.03 -16.18
N SER A 7 -6.26 11.54 -14.99
CA SER A 7 -5.12 10.60 -14.85
C SER A 7 -5.35 9.30 -15.61
N ALA A 8 -6.56 8.76 -15.53
CA ALA A 8 -6.93 7.53 -16.26
C ALA A 8 -6.92 7.71 -17.78
N ALA A 9 -7.14 8.93 -18.28
CA ALA A 9 -7.17 9.24 -19.71
C ALA A 9 -5.79 9.60 -20.30
N LEU A 10 -4.88 10.14 -19.47
CA LEU A 10 -3.63 10.75 -19.92
C LEU A 10 -2.37 9.96 -19.54
N ALA A 11 -2.45 9.12 -18.51
CA ALA A 11 -1.31 8.36 -18.02
C ALA A 11 -1.34 6.90 -18.49
N THR A 12 -0.19 6.34 -18.85
CA THR A 12 -0.03 4.90 -19.18
C THR A 12 -0.43 4.02 -17.98
N SER A 13 -0.05 4.43 -16.77
CA SER A 13 -0.45 3.79 -15.52
C SER A 13 -0.52 4.83 -14.41
N THR A 14 -1.51 4.69 -13.52
CA THR A 14 -1.68 5.53 -12.34
C THR A 14 -1.56 4.70 -11.09
N LEU A 15 -0.70 5.13 -10.17
CA LEU A 15 -0.51 4.50 -8.87
C LEU A 15 -1.24 5.31 -7.79
N PHE A 16 -2.19 4.66 -7.13
CA PHE A 16 -2.95 5.21 -6.02
C PHE A 16 -2.43 4.63 -4.70
N ILE A 17 -2.14 5.48 -3.70
CA ILE A 17 -1.50 5.04 -2.45
C ILE A 17 -2.39 5.40 -1.26
N CYS A 18 -2.55 4.47 -0.33
CA CYS A 18 -3.24 4.58 0.95
C CYS A 18 -4.64 5.19 0.83
N TRP A 19 -4.85 6.39 1.36
CA TRP A 19 -6.13 7.10 1.22
C TRP A 19 -6.48 7.33 -0.25
N GLY A 20 -5.50 7.65 -1.09
CA GLY A 20 -5.67 7.78 -2.53
C GLY A 20 -6.13 6.47 -3.19
N ALA A 21 -5.61 5.33 -2.72
CA ALA A 21 -6.05 4.01 -3.18
C ALA A 21 -7.52 3.75 -2.81
N GLN A 22 -7.91 4.01 -1.56
CA GLN A 22 -9.30 3.87 -1.13
C GLN A 22 -10.24 4.80 -1.91
N ALA A 23 -9.84 6.06 -2.14
CA ALA A 23 -10.61 7.01 -2.93
C ALA A 23 -10.74 6.59 -4.41
N GLY A 24 -9.66 6.08 -5.01
CA GLY A 24 -9.67 5.57 -6.38
C GLY A 24 -10.50 4.30 -6.53
N LEU A 25 -10.39 3.35 -5.60
CA LEU A 25 -11.21 2.13 -5.56
C LEU A 25 -12.70 2.46 -5.46
N TYR A 26 -13.07 3.41 -4.62
CA TYR A 26 -14.45 3.89 -4.55
C TYR A 26 -14.88 4.58 -5.85
N HIS A 27 -14.06 5.49 -6.37
CA HIS A 27 -14.38 6.30 -7.55
C HIS A 27 -14.61 5.46 -8.81
N PHE A 28 -13.73 4.48 -9.07
CA PHE A 28 -13.76 3.69 -10.31
C PHE A 28 -14.58 2.42 -10.20
N TYR A 29 -14.73 1.85 -8.99
CA TYR A 29 -15.27 0.50 -8.82
C TYR A 29 -16.35 0.40 -7.73
N GLY A 30 -16.67 1.49 -7.03
CA GLY A 30 -17.65 1.48 -5.96
C GLY A 30 -17.22 0.69 -4.71
N VAL A 31 -15.93 0.38 -4.57
CA VAL A 31 -15.41 -0.33 -3.40
C VAL A 31 -15.37 0.64 -2.22
N GLU A 32 -16.25 0.43 -1.26
CA GLU A 32 -16.36 1.24 -0.05
C GLU A 32 -15.24 0.95 0.93
N LYS A 33 -15.10 1.84 1.92
CA LYS A 33 -14.19 1.67 3.06
C LYS A 33 -14.96 1.69 4.37
N HIS A 34 -14.38 1.07 5.39
CA HIS A 34 -14.92 1.08 6.76
C HIS A 34 -13.82 1.49 7.76
N GLY A 35 -14.24 1.92 8.96
CA GLY A 35 -13.32 2.20 10.07
C GLY A 35 -12.72 0.92 10.63
N LEU A 36 -11.48 1.01 11.09
CA LEU A 36 -10.82 -0.03 11.88
C LEU A 36 -11.01 0.28 13.37
N ASP A 37 -11.14 -0.75 14.21
CA ASP A 37 -11.22 -0.61 15.66
C ASP A 37 -9.94 -0.04 16.27
N ALA A 38 -8.80 -0.35 15.66
CA ALA A 38 -7.48 0.21 15.99
C ALA A 38 -6.74 0.64 14.73
N LYS A 39 -5.89 1.67 14.86
CA LYS A 39 -5.01 2.11 13.80
C LYS A 39 -4.09 0.96 13.36
N LYS A 40 -4.06 0.64 12.07
CA LYS A 40 -3.04 -0.23 11.50
C LYS A 40 -1.77 0.61 11.34
N PHE A 41 -0.78 0.35 12.22
CA PHE A 41 0.39 1.21 12.35
C PHE A 41 1.66 0.40 12.57
N GLY A 42 2.54 0.34 11.58
CA GLY A 42 3.77 -0.46 11.63
C GLY A 42 4.18 -1.05 10.30
N ILE A 43 5.04 -2.07 10.35
CA ILE A 43 5.54 -2.83 9.20
C ILE A 43 4.90 -4.21 9.22
N PHE A 44 4.25 -4.57 8.11
CA PHE A 44 3.56 -5.85 7.96
C PHE A 44 4.13 -6.62 6.78
N SER A 45 4.14 -7.94 6.92
CA SER A 45 4.57 -8.87 5.88
C SER A 45 3.41 -9.13 4.93
N GLU A 46 3.63 -8.93 3.62
CA GLU A 46 2.61 -9.10 2.60
C GLU A 46 2.97 -10.26 1.67
N ASP A 47 2.02 -11.16 1.45
CA ASP A 47 2.17 -12.31 0.58
C ASP A 47 1.73 -11.99 -0.85
N LEU A 48 2.56 -12.37 -1.82
CA LEU A 48 2.25 -12.22 -3.24
C LEU A 48 1.20 -13.26 -3.68
N LEU A 49 0.32 -12.83 -4.55
CA LEU A 49 -0.66 -13.69 -5.22
C LEU A 49 -0.41 -13.69 -6.73
N PRO A 50 -0.42 -14.86 -7.38
CA PRO A 50 -0.42 -14.92 -8.83
C PRO A 50 -1.72 -14.33 -9.38
N ALA A 51 -1.62 -13.49 -10.39
CA ALA A 51 -2.78 -12.84 -10.98
C ALA A 51 -2.62 -12.67 -12.51
N PRO A 52 -3.69 -12.86 -13.29
CA PRO A 52 -3.66 -12.71 -14.75
C PRO A 52 -3.76 -11.22 -15.14
N THR A 53 -2.72 -10.45 -14.82
CA THR A 53 -2.63 -9.02 -15.13
C THR A 53 -1.36 -8.71 -15.93
N ALA A 54 -1.32 -7.55 -16.58
CA ALA A 54 -0.12 -7.04 -17.21
C ALA A 54 1.00 -6.69 -16.20
N ILE A 55 0.64 -6.57 -14.90
CA ILE A 55 1.58 -6.36 -13.79
C ILE A 55 1.71 -7.68 -13.02
N SER A 56 2.92 -8.24 -12.99
CA SER A 56 3.27 -9.35 -12.11
C SER A 56 4.34 -8.90 -11.14
N LEU A 57 4.11 -9.15 -9.86
CA LEU A 57 5.07 -8.86 -8.80
C LEU A 57 5.96 -10.07 -8.46
N GLU A 58 5.66 -11.25 -9.04
CA GLU A 58 6.49 -12.44 -8.91
C GLU A 58 7.89 -12.21 -9.52
N GLY A 59 8.93 -12.56 -8.78
CA GLY A 59 10.32 -12.30 -9.17
C GLY A 59 10.78 -10.84 -8.99
N ILE A 60 9.84 -9.91 -8.71
CA ILE A 60 10.14 -8.51 -8.40
C ILE A 60 10.23 -8.31 -6.88
N LEU A 61 9.21 -8.78 -6.16
CA LEU A 61 9.16 -8.75 -4.70
C LEU A 61 9.29 -10.18 -4.14
N PRO A 62 9.89 -10.35 -2.96
CA PRO A 62 9.88 -11.64 -2.27
C PRO A 62 8.50 -11.93 -1.66
N GLN A 63 8.19 -13.21 -1.41
CA GLN A 63 7.08 -13.57 -0.54
C GLN A 63 7.31 -13.01 0.86
N GLY A 64 6.25 -12.54 1.51
CA GLY A 64 6.37 -11.93 2.83
C GLY A 64 7.13 -10.60 2.81
N PHE A 65 7.07 -9.83 1.70
CA PHE A 65 7.78 -8.55 1.65
C PHE A 65 7.21 -7.55 2.66
N PRO A 66 8.09 -6.80 3.36
CA PRO A 66 7.64 -5.83 4.35
C PRO A 66 7.05 -4.59 3.69
N MET A 67 5.90 -4.13 4.22
CA MET A 67 5.23 -2.89 3.80
C MET A 67 4.79 -2.07 5.02
N PRO A 68 5.10 -0.77 5.06
CA PRO A 68 4.58 0.14 6.08
C PRO A 68 3.08 0.38 5.92
N HIS A 69 2.37 0.44 7.05
CA HIS A 69 0.98 0.88 7.11
C HIS A 69 0.79 1.96 8.19
N SER A 70 -0.02 2.97 7.88
CA SER A 70 -0.50 3.98 8.83
C SER A 70 -1.91 4.40 8.42
N ARG A 71 -2.93 3.69 8.88
CA ARG A 71 -4.31 3.94 8.47
C ARG A 71 -5.32 3.57 9.55
N HIS A 72 -6.44 4.31 9.57
CA HIS A 72 -7.60 4.07 10.42
C HIS A 72 -8.78 3.41 9.68
N THR A 73 -8.59 3.13 8.40
CA THR A 73 -9.64 2.57 7.54
C THR A 73 -9.12 1.40 6.71
N ALA A 74 -10.01 0.50 6.32
CA ALA A 74 -9.77 -0.56 5.36
C ALA A 74 -10.83 -0.53 4.25
N ILE A 75 -10.53 -1.14 3.11
CA ILE A 75 -11.50 -1.34 2.03
C ILE A 75 -12.44 -2.49 2.38
N ASP A 76 -13.64 -2.48 1.81
CA ASP A 76 -14.55 -3.63 1.86
C ASP A 76 -14.01 -4.73 0.94
N GLU A 77 -13.50 -5.81 1.55
CA GLU A 77 -12.90 -6.95 0.85
C GLU A 77 -13.93 -7.72 0.00
N GLY A 78 -15.22 -7.69 0.40
CA GLY A 78 -16.30 -8.31 -0.36
C GLY A 78 -16.55 -7.59 -1.68
N LEU A 79 -16.64 -6.26 -1.64
CA LEU A 79 -16.78 -5.42 -2.82
C LEU A 79 -15.51 -5.45 -3.69
N ALA A 80 -14.34 -5.46 -3.07
CA ALA A 80 -13.06 -5.54 -3.78
C ALA A 80 -12.97 -6.82 -4.62
N ARG A 81 -13.39 -7.98 -4.09
CA ARG A 81 -13.42 -9.26 -4.83
C ARG A 81 -14.45 -9.30 -5.97
N GLN A 82 -15.48 -8.47 -5.94
CA GLN A 82 -16.49 -8.38 -6.99
C GLN A 82 -16.10 -7.38 -8.10
N ALA A 83 -15.16 -6.49 -7.83
CA ALA A 83 -14.66 -5.53 -8.81
C ALA A 83 -13.80 -6.23 -9.88
N PRO A 84 -13.70 -5.65 -11.10
CA PRO A 84 -12.82 -6.17 -12.16
C PRO A 84 -11.35 -5.83 -11.86
N LEU A 85 -10.87 -6.27 -10.70
CA LEU A 85 -9.54 -6.05 -10.14
C LEU A 85 -8.93 -7.39 -9.72
N HIS A 86 -7.61 -7.43 -9.69
CA HIS A 86 -6.85 -8.57 -9.22
C HIS A 86 -6.03 -8.17 -8.01
N THR A 87 -6.12 -8.94 -6.93
CA THR A 87 -5.24 -8.80 -5.76
C THR A 87 -3.87 -9.38 -6.10
N LEU A 88 -2.83 -8.56 -5.99
CA LEU A 88 -1.43 -8.93 -6.26
C LEU A 88 -0.66 -9.21 -4.97
N ALA A 89 -1.08 -8.61 -3.85
CA ALA A 89 -0.51 -8.87 -2.54
C ALA A 89 -1.55 -8.66 -1.43
N GLN A 90 -1.45 -9.46 -0.37
CA GLN A 90 -2.32 -9.37 0.81
C GLN A 90 -1.66 -10.00 2.02
N SER A 91 -2.22 -9.75 3.22
CA SER A 91 -1.93 -10.51 4.43
C SER A 91 -3.15 -10.62 5.33
N GLU A 92 -3.13 -11.55 6.28
CA GLU A 92 -4.18 -11.65 7.30
C GLU A 92 -4.25 -10.37 8.16
N ALA A 93 -3.08 -9.78 8.44
CA ALA A 93 -2.98 -8.59 9.30
C ALA A 93 -3.52 -7.32 8.65
N THR A 94 -3.38 -7.16 7.33
CA THR A 94 -3.69 -5.90 6.63
C THR A 94 -4.84 -6.01 5.64
N GLY A 95 -5.27 -7.23 5.28
CA GLY A 95 -6.18 -7.48 4.17
C GLY A 95 -5.48 -7.28 2.83
N THR A 96 -6.20 -6.83 1.82
CA THR A 96 -5.64 -6.52 0.49
C THR A 96 -4.65 -5.37 0.55
N ALA A 97 -3.41 -5.63 0.14
CA ALA A 97 -2.30 -4.69 0.16
C ALA A 97 -2.03 -4.03 -1.20
N ILE A 98 -2.04 -4.82 -2.28
CA ILE A 98 -1.87 -4.31 -3.64
C ILE A 98 -2.92 -4.93 -4.56
N MET A 99 -3.58 -4.10 -5.36
CA MET A 99 -4.50 -4.50 -6.42
C MET A 99 -4.15 -3.81 -7.74
N ALA A 100 -4.54 -4.41 -8.86
CA ALA A 100 -4.48 -3.77 -10.17
C ALA A 100 -5.64 -4.24 -11.06
N ASN A 101 -5.99 -3.42 -12.05
CA ASN A 101 -6.83 -3.87 -13.15
C ASN A 101 -6.02 -4.72 -14.16
N ALA A 102 -6.70 -5.42 -15.05
CA ALA A 102 -6.08 -6.43 -15.92
C ALA A 102 -4.95 -5.88 -16.81
N ASP A 103 -5.08 -4.67 -17.32
CA ASP A 103 -4.08 -4.02 -18.19
C ASP A 103 -2.98 -3.27 -17.41
N GLY A 104 -3.09 -3.17 -16.08
CA GLY A 104 -2.11 -2.46 -15.24
C GLY A 104 -2.14 -0.94 -15.35
N SER A 105 -3.16 -0.37 -15.99
CA SER A 105 -3.30 1.10 -16.08
C SER A 105 -3.69 1.74 -14.74
N ARG A 106 -4.21 0.96 -13.78
CA ARG A 106 -4.53 1.40 -12.42
C ARG A 106 -3.99 0.41 -11.40
N VAL A 107 -3.16 0.92 -10.50
CA VAL A 107 -2.55 0.16 -9.41
C VAL A 107 -2.92 0.83 -8.09
N PHE A 108 -3.34 0.05 -7.11
CA PHE A 108 -3.78 0.51 -5.80
C PHE A 108 -2.95 -0.15 -4.71
N ILE A 109 -2.29 0.65 -3.87
CA ILE A 109 -1.53 0.18 -2.70
C ILE A 109 -2.19 0.74 -1.44
N THR A 110 -2.62 -0.12 -0.52
CA THR A 110 -3.26 0.31 0.74
C THR A 110 -2.26 0.69 1.82
N GLY A 111 -1.00 0.28 1.69
CA GLY A 111 0.14 0.66 2.52
C GLY A 111 1.00 1.74 1.88
N HIS A 112 2.29 1.82 2.30
CA HIS A 112 3.17 2.94 2.01
C HIS A 112 4.61 2.50 1.68
N LEU A 113 4.86 1.97 0.49
CA LEU A 113 6.24 1.66 0.08
C LEU A 113 7.11 2.91 -0.11
N GLU A 114 6.50 4.11 -0.29
CA GLU A 114 7.19 5.39 -0.48
C GLU A 114 7.73 6.01 0.81
N TYR A 115 7.42 5.46 1.97
CA TYR A 115 7.84 6.06 3.24
C TYR A 115 9.35 6.07 3.42
N ALA A 116 9.88 7.23 3.86
CA ALA A 116 11.24 7.32 4.36
C ALA A 116 11.40 6.53 5.67
N ALA A 117 12.64 6.17 6.02
CA ALA A 117 12.92 5.36 7.19
C ALA A 117 12.27 5.90 8.47
N ASP A 118 12.31 7.21 8.68
CA ASP A 118 11.85 7.90 9.89
C ASP A 118 10.37 8.35 9.86
N THR A 119 9.60 8.01 8.81
CA THR A 119 8.24 8.54 8.64
C THR A 119 7.31 8.13 9.78
N LEU A 120 7.27 6.83 10.14
CA LEU A 120 6.42 6.34 11.22
C LEU A 120 6.92 6.81 12.60
N ASP A 121 8.23 6.96 12.79
CA ASP A 121 8.83 7.51 14.01
C ASP A 121 8.37 8.95 14.25
N ARG A 122 8.47 9.79 13.23
CA ARG A 122 7.99 11.18 13.31
C ARG A 122 6.49 11.27 13.56
N GLU A 123 5.70 10.38 12.95
CA GLU A 123 4.27 10.29 13.18
C GLU A 123 3.96 9.89 14.62
N TYR A 124 4.62 8.86 15.13
CA TYR A 124 4.49 8.38 16.50
C TYR A 124 4.78 9.48 17.52
N HIS A 125 5.93 10.14 17.42
CA HIS A 125 6.33 11.21 18.34
C HIS A 125 5.45 12.46 18.21
N ARG A 126 5.00 12.80 17.00
CA ARG A 126 4.04 13.90 16.77
C ARG A 126 2.74 13.65 17.51
N ASP A 127 2.21 12.45 17.45
CA ASP A 127 0.91 12.11 18.03
C ASP A 127 1.01 11.96 19.57
N LEU A 128 2.13 11.41 20.07
CA LEU A 128 2.45 11.44 21.51
C LEU A 128 2.51 12.87 22.06
N ALA A 129 3.21 13.77 21.37
CA ALA A 129 3.33 15.17 21.80
C ALA A 129 1.98 15.91 21.82
N LYS A 130 0.99 15.44 21.06
CA LYS A 130 -0.38 15.96 21.03
C LYS A 130 -1.32 15.24 22.00
N ASN A 131 -0.82 14.29 22.80
CA ASN A 131 -1.61 13.42 23.68
C ASN A 131 -2.72 12.67 22.92
N LEU A 132 -2.48 12.31 21.65
CA LEU A 132 -3.40 11.48 20.89
C LEU A 132 -3.21 10.01 21.25
N PRO A 133 -4.27 9.19 21.21
CA PRO A 133 -4.16 7.76 21.44
C PRO A 133 -3.38 7.12 20.28
N ILE A 134 -2.12 6.80 20.51
CA ILE A 134 -1.26 6.10 19.56
C ILE A 134 -0.45 5.02 20.26
N THR A 135 -0.31 3.88 19.62
CA THR A 135 0.60 2.81 20.02
C THR A 135 1.91 2.92 19.26
N MET A 136 2.98 2.34 19.81
CA MET A 136 4.24 2.21 19.10
C MET A 136 4.01 1.44 17.78
N PRO A 137 4.64 1.85 16.65
CA PRO A 137 4.47 1.14 15.39
C PRO A 137 5.03 -0.28 15.46
N GLU A 138 4.22 -1.27 15.05
CA GLU A 138 4.55 -2.68 15.09
C GLU A 138 5.72 -3.01 14.16
N ASN A 139 6.68 -3.84 14.60
CA ASN A 139 7.81 -4.35 13.82
C ASN A 139 8.70 -3.26 13.19
N TYR A 140 8.60 -2.03 13.65
CA TYR A 140 9.26 -0.88 13.07
C TYR A 140 10.63 -0.60 13.69
N TYR A 141 10.74 -0.71 15.02
CA TYR A 141 12.02 -0.60 15.69
C TYR A 141 12.71 -1.96 15.81
N ILE A 142 14.04 -1.98 15.80
CA ILE A 142 14.83 -3.19 16.01
C ILE A 142 14.48 -3.77 17.39
N ASP A 143 14.11 -5.04 17.44
CA ASP A 143 13.66 -5.75 18.66
C ASP A 143 12.51 -5.06 19.40
N ASN A 144 11.69 -4.25 18.68
CA ASN A 144 10.63 -3.41 19.25
C ASN A 144 11.12 -2.39 20.31
N ASP A 145 12.39 -1.97 20.23
CA ASP A 145 13.00 -1.00 21.13
C ASP A 145 13.38 0.28 20.38
N PRO A 146 12.72 1.42 20.64
CA PRO A 146 13.03 2.70 19.99
C PRO A 146 14.49 3.15 20.14
N ASN A 147 15.19 2.69 21.19
CA ASN A 147 16.59 3.05 21.42
C ASN A 147 17.57 2.26 20.52
N LYS A 148 17.12 1.19 19.87
CA LYS A 148 17.93 0.37 18.96
C LYS A 148 17.90 0.83 17.51
N GLY A 149 17.07 1.83 17.20
CA GLY A 149 16.94 2.38 15.86
C GLY A 149 15.86 1.70 15.03
N ILE A 150 15.75 2.12 13.77
CA ILE A 150 14.67 1.77 12.85
C ILE A 150 15.06 0.57 12.00
N ASN A 151 14.17 -0.40 11.90
CA ASN A 151 14.26 -1.50 10.96
C ASN A 151 13.74 -1.06 9.58
N PHE A 152 14.60 -0.55 8.70
CA PHE A 152 14.22 -0.08 7.35
C PHE A 152 14.07 -1.25 6.36
N ALA A 153 13.30 -2.27 6.74
CA ALA A 153 13.18 -3.52 6.00
C ALA A 153 12.53 -3.37 4.60
N TRP A 154 11.63 -2.40 4.42
CA TRP A 154 10.87 -2.21 3.16
C TRP A 154 11.65 -1.49 2.05
N ASN A 155 12.83 -0.96 2.32
CA ASN A 155 13.58 -0.15 1.34
C ASN A 155 13.88 -0.88 0.04
N ASP A 156 14.32 -2.15 0.11
CA ASP A 156 14.60 -2.95 -1.09
C ASP A 156 13.32 -3.24 -1.87
N SER A 157 12.23 -3.61 -1.18
CA SER A 157 10.92 -3.83 -1.80
C SER A 157 10.39 -2.57 -2.49
N ALA A 158 10.53 -1.41 -1.86
CA ALA A 158 10.18 -0.11 -2.44
C ALA A 158 10.94 0.15 -3.75
N ARG A 159 12.27 0.01 -3.72
CA ARG A 159 13.12 0.24 -4.90
C ARG A 159 12.78 -0.70 -6.06
N ARG A 160 12.55 -1.99 -5.76
CA ARG A 160 12.16 -2.98 -6.77
C ARG A 160 10.79 -2.68 -7.36
N PHE A 161 9.80 -2.42 -6.51
CA PHE A 161 8.45 -2.10 -6.94
C PHE A 161 8.41 -0.85 -7.83
N TYR A 162 8.95 0.28 -7.37
CA TYR A 162 8.93 1.53 -8.15
C TYR A 162 9.77 1.43 -9.42
N GLY A 163 10.93 0.77 -9.38
CA GLY A 163 11.74 0.53 -10.56
C GLY A 163 11.00 -0.28 -11.62
N TYR A 164 10.31 -1.34 -11.21
CA TYR A 164 9.48 -2.18 -12.07
C TYR A 164 8.30 -1.39 -12.66
N TRP A 165 7.51 -0.71 -11.81
CA TRP A 165 6.35 0.06 -12.25
C TRP A 165 6.72 1.18 -13.23
N LEU A 166 7.78 1.95 -12.95
CA LEU A 166 8.29 2.97 -13.87
C LEU A 166 8.77 2.35 -15.20
N GLY A 167 9.35 1.15 -15.16
CA GLY A 167 9.73 0.40 -16.35
C GLY A 167 8.53 0.02 -17.22
N LEU A 168 7.38 -0.29 -16.63
CA LEU A 168 6.13 -0.53 -17.35
C LEU A 168 5.59 0.75 -18.00
N CYS A 169 5.59 1.86 -17.29
CA CYS A 169 5.15 3.15 -17.82
C CYS A 169 5.93 3.57 -19.07
N ARG A 170 7.23 3.27 -19.12
CA ARG A 170 8.09 3.61 -20.27
C ARG A 170 7.86 2.73 -21.51
N ARG A 171 7.37 1.51 -21.35
CA ARG A 171 7.14 0.58 -22.47
C ARG A 171 5.81 0.82 -23.19
N GLY A 172 4.89 1.53 -22.56
CA GLY A 172 3.60 1.91 -23.13
C GLY A 172 3.55 3.27 -23.81
N SER A 173 4.70 3.95 -23.93
CA SER A 173 4.84 5.29 -24.54
C SER A 173 5.27 5.20 -25.98
#